data_cee4b784e620d5519260fb846611f03c
#
_entry.id   cee4b784e620d5519260fb846611f03c
#
_cell.length_a   1.000
_cell.length_b   1.000
_cell.length_c   1.000
_cell.angle_alpha   90.00
_cell.angle_beta   90.00
_cell.angle_gamma   90.00
#
_symmetry.space_group_name_H-M   'P 1'
#
loop_
_entity.id
_entity.type
_entity.pdbx_description
1 polymer ?
#
loop_
_entity_poly.entity_id
_entity_poly.type
_entity_poly.pdbx_seq_one_letter_code
_entity_poly.pdbx_strand_id
1 'polypeptide(L)'
;DAGKIAGLEVKRIINEPTAASLAYGLAKDVDQKVMVYDLGGGTFDVSILEIGDGVFEVLATSGNNRLGGDDFDDKVMNYLADEFKKDNGIDLRQDKMALQRLKEAAEKAKIELSGVTSTNINLPFITADASGPKHLDMTLTRAKYDELTADLVEKTMGPARDAMKEAGLSADQIDKVLLVGGSSRIPAVQDAVKKLTNQDPHKGINPDECVAIGAAVQAGVLTGDVEDLVLLDVTPLSLGIETMGGVFTKLIDRNTTIPTNKSQVFSTAADGQTSVEVHVLQGEREMAAYNKTLGRFSLTDIPPAPRGVPQIEVSFDIDANGIVNVKAKDLGTGKEQAITITASTNLSDEDIDKAVKEAEQYAEQDKKAKEEVDVRNQADSMVYQTEKTLGELGDKVTEEEKSGIQAEVDKLKELLKTTPMDVEAVKTQTEEVSKKFYAVSEKLYKAAAEQAQAEQAAAGAQDAGAQNNGGDDNVVDADYTESE
;
A
#
# COMPACT_ATOMS: atom_id res chain seq x y z
N ASP A 1 19.05 10.16 4.15
CA ASP A 1 20.33 9.86 4.86
C ASP A 1 21.55 10.12 3.98
N ALA A 2 21.59 9.69 2.71
CA ALA A 2 22.73 9.88 1.83
C ALA A 2 23.14 11.36 1.70
N GLY A 3 22.20 12.28 1.49
CA GLY A 3 22.47 13.72 1.44
C GLY A 3 23.00 14.26 2.74
N LYS A 4 22.44 13.82 3.87
CA LYS A 4 22.94 14.21 5.21
C LYS A 4 24.35 13.68 5.47
N ILE A 5 24.65 12.44 5.08
CA ILE A 5 26.00 11.86 5.18
C ILE A 5 27.01 12.66 4.33
N ALA A 6 26.59 13.13 3.16
CA ALA A 6 27.38 13.99 2.29
C ALA A 6 27.49 15.46 2.81
N GLY A 7 26.87 15.78 3.94
CA GLY A 7 26.88 17.13 4.51
C GLY A 7 25.93 18.12 3.83
N LEU A 8 24.96 17.62 3.07
CA LEU A 8 23.98 18.43 2.36
C LEU A 8 22.68 18.58 3.17
N GLU A 9 22.05 19.75 3.07
CA GLU A 9 20.69 19.96 3.55
C GLU A 9 19.69 19.53 2.47
N VAL A 10 18.98 18.43 2.72
CA VAL A 10 17.96 17.91 1.81
C VAL A 10 16.67 18.69 2.03
N LYS A 11 16.25 19.47 1.05
CA LYS A 11 15.01 20.27 1.10
C LYS A 11 13.78 19.46 0.71
N ARG A 12 13.90 18.58 -0.30
CA ARG A 12 12.84 17.73 -0.80
C ARG A 12 13.41 16.49 -1.48
N ILE A 13 12.61 15.41 -1.49
CA ILE A 13 12.80 14.22 -2.31
C ILE A 13 11.76 14.30 -3.43
N ILE A 14 12.15 13.92 -4.65
CA ILE A 14 11.25 13.83 -5.80
C ILE A 14 11.46 12.48 -6.49
N ASN A 15 10.37 11.87 -6.93
CA ASN A 15 10.42 10.62 -7.66
C ASN A 15 10.86 10.85 -9.11
N GLU A 16 11.63 9.89 -9.68
CA GLU A 16 12.20 10.00 -11.02
C GLU A 16 11.18 10.24 -12.13
N PRO A 17 10.03 9.50 -12.22
CA PRO A 17 9.05 9.73 -13.27
C PRO A 17 8.44 11.13 -13.22
N THR A 18 8.26 11.64 -12.03
CA THR A 18 7.73 12.98 -11.81
C THR A 18 8.75 14.05 -12.21
N ALA A 19 10.02 13.88 -11.81
CA ALA A 19 11.10 14.75 -12.25
C ALA A 19 11.23 14.75 -13.78
N ALA A 20 11.19 13.57 -14.41
CA ALA A 20 11.23 13.46 -15.87
C ALA A 20 10.10 14.24 -16.54
N SER A 21 8.86 14.12 -16.01
CA SER A 21 7.71 14.85 -16.53
C SER A 21 7.88 16.37 -16.44
N LEU A 22 8.43 16.88 -15.34
CA LEU A 22 8.76 18.30 -15.19
C LEU A 22 9.78 18.76 -16.23
N ALA A 23 10.81 17.94 -16.51
CA ALA A 23 11.84 18.27 -17.49
C ALA A 23 11.27 18.44 -18.90
N TYR A 24 10.28 17.63 -19.28
CA TYR A 24 9.66 17.71 -20.59
C TYR A 24 8.83 18.98 -20.79
N GLY A 25 8.64 19.80 -19.72
CA GLY A 25 7.97 21.09 -19.82
C GLY A 25 6.61 21.00 -20.50
N LEU A 26 5.87 19.93 -20.20
CA LEU A 26 4.59 19.65 -20.84
C LEU A 26 3.64 20.83 -20.62
N ALA A 27 2.86 21.15 -21.66
CA ALA A 27 2.04 22.34 -21.70
C ALA A 27 1.10 22.39 -20.48
N LYS A 28 1.13 23.53 -19.77
CA LYS A 28 0.35 23.76 -18.55
C LYS A 28 -1.16 23.87 -18.82
N ASP A 29 -1.55 24.14 -20.06
CA ASP A 29 -2.89 24.58 -20.42
C ASP A 29 -3.75 23.47 -21.06
N VAL A 30 -3.26 22.22 -21.11
CA VAL A 30 -3.97 21.09 -21.73
C VAL A 30 -3.83 19.87 -20.86
N ASP A 31 -4.95 19.29 -20.46
CA ASP A 31 -4.98 18.03 -19.75
C ASP A 31 -4.37 16.93 -20.64
N GLN A 32 -3.34 16.26 -20.14
CA GLN A 32 -2.61 15.21 -20.86
C GLN A 32 -2.40 14.00 -19.96
N LYS A 33 -2.64 12.83 -20.49
CA LYS A 33 -2.28 11.55 -19.85
C LYS A 33 -0.97 11.06 -20.43
N VAL A 34 0.02 10.97 -19.57
CA VAL A 34 1.41 10.74 -19.94
C VAL A 34 1.90 9.42 -19.36
N MET A 35 2.45 8.56 -20.20
CA MET A 35 3.23 7.40 -19.73
C MET A 35 4.70 7.79 -19.64
N VAL A 36 5.30 7.66 -18.48
CA VAL A 36 6.75 7.72 -18.27
C VAL A 36 7.25 6.28 -18.23
N TYR A 37 8.10 5.92 -19.16
CA TYR A 37 8.71 4.60 -19.31
C TYR A 37 10.21 4.73 -19.05
N ASP A 38 10.63 4.33 -17.86
CA ASP A 38 12.02 4.46 -17.40
C ASP A 38 12.71 3.09 -17.38
N LEU A 39 13.62 2.88 -18.33
CA LEU A 39 14.45 1.69 -18.37
C LEU A 39 15.92 2.09 -18.17
N GLY A 40 16.36 1.99 -16.92
CA GLY A 40 17.70 2.31 -16.48
C GLY A 40 18.69 1.16 -16.68
N GLY A 41 19.79 1.20 -15.91
CA GLY A 41 20.81 0.15 -15.91
C GLY A 41 20.40 -1.10 -15.16
N GLY A 42 19.69 -0.97 -14.02
CA GLY A 42 19.31 -2.08 -13.14
C GLY A 42 17.84 -2.18 -12.84
N THR A 43 17.05 -1.14 -13.12
CA THR A 43 15.61 -1.09 -12.83
C THR A 43 14.80 -0.67 -14.05
N PHE A 44 13.54 -1.08 -14.04
CA PHE A 44 12.53 -0.66 -14.98
C PHE A 44 11.31 -0.14 -14.23
N ASP A 45 10.92 1.11 -14.49
CA ASP A 45 9.77 1.76 -13.88
C ASP A 45 8.86 2.34 -14.95
N VAL A 46 7.54 2.25 -14.72
CA VAL A 46 6.55 2.87 -15.58
C VAL A 46 5.50 3.56 -14.73
N SER A 47 5.24 4.84 -15.04
CA SER A 47 4.22 5.63 -14.35
C SER A 47 3.27 6.26 -15.33
N ILE A 48 2.00 6.31 -14.94
CA ILE A 48 0.96 7.05 -15.65
C ILE A 48 0.68 8.31 -14.85
N LEU A 49 0.80 9.45 -15.50
CA LEU A 49 0.53 10.76 -14.90
C LEU A 49 -0.60 11.46 -15.65
N GLU A 50 -1.38 12.23 -14.91
CA GLU A 50 -2.27 13.25 -15.46
C GLU A 50 -1.64 14.62 -15.20
N ILE A 51 -1.57 15.43 -16.25
CA ILE A 51 -0.92 16.75 -16.22
C ILE A 51 -1.94 17.75 -16.75
N GLY A 52 -2.33 18.71 -15.92
CA GLY A 52 -3.26 19.78 -16.31
C GLY A 52 -3.20 20.94 -15.32
N ASP A 53 -3.46 22.15 -15.78
CA ASP A 53 -3.48 23.38 -14.97
C ASP A 53 -2.25 23.58 -14.05
N GLY A 54 -1.08 23.11 -14.48
CA GLY A 54 0.16 23.14 -13.68
C GLY A 54 0.27 22.07 -12.59
N VAL A 55 -0.71 21.17 -12.49
CA VAL A 55 -0.70 20.04 -11.55
C VAL A 55 -0.16 18.79 -12.26
N PHE A 56 0.75 18.08 -11.60
CA PHE A 56 1.30 16.80 -12.03
C PHE A 56 0.86 15.75 -11.02
N GLU A 57 -0.09 14.92 -11.39
CA GLU A 57 -0.64 13.87 -10.55
C GLU A 57 -0.26 12.49 -11.08
N VAL A 58 0.34 11.65 -10.21
CA VAL A 58 0.62 10.25 -10.54
C VAL A 58 -0.67 9.45 -10.32
N LEU A 59 -1.18 8.82 -11.40
CA LEU A 59 -2.38 7.97 -11.32
C LEU A 59 -2.06 6.54 -10.92
N ALA A 60 -0.96 6.00 -11.46
CA ALA A 60 -0.49 4.65 -11.18
C ALA A 60 1.00 4.52 -11.47
N THR A 61 1.64 3.57 -10.79
CA THR A 61 3.04 3.19 -11.03
C THR A 61 3.18 1.68 -10.93
N SER A 62 4.07 1.11 -11.76
CA SER A 62 4.43 -0.30 -11.75
C SER A 62 5.85 -0.44 -12.29
N GLY A 63 6.53 -1.58 -12.06
CA GLY A 63 7.90 -1.72 -12.50
C GLY A 63 8.51 -3.09 -12.26
N ASN A 64 9.83 -3.16 -12.42
CA ASN A 64 10.66 -4.32 -12.09
C ASN A 64 12.07 -3.83 -11.70
N ASN A 65 12.39 -3.88 -10.42
CA ASN A 65 13.66 -3.38 -9.88
C ASN A 65 14.87 -4.32 -10.09
N ARG A 66 14.67 -5.40 -10.82
CA ARG A 66 15.73 -6.34 -11.25
C ARG A 66 15.68 -6.57 -12.75
N LEU A 67 15.31 -5.55 -13.49
CA LEU A 67 15.28 -5.56 -14.94
C LEU A 67 15.83 -4.25 -15.46
N GLY A 68 16.97 -4.31 -16.12
CA GLY A 68 17.60 -3.13 -16.67
C GLY A 68 18.68 -3.46 -17.70
N GLY A 69 19.42 -2.45 -18.12
CA GLY A 69 20.48 -2.57 -19.12
C GLY A 69 21.53 -3.63 -18.82
N ASP A 70 21.81 -3.89 -17.53
CA ASP A 70 22.75 -4.93 -17.07
C ASP A 70 22.29 -6.33 -17.49
N ASP A 71 20.98 -6.62 -17.47
CA ASP A 71 20.43 -7.91 -17.92
C ASP A 71 20.61 -8.09 -19.43
N PHE A 72 20.46 -7.01 -20.20
CA PHE A 72 20.72 -7.02 -21.63
C PHE A 72 22.22 -7.27 -21.91
N ASP A 73 23.11 -6.68 -21.14
CA ASP A 73 24.56 -6.90 -21.23
C ASP A 73 24.91 -8.35 -20.88
N ASP A 74 24.31 -8.91 -19.85
CA ASP A 74 24.49 -10.31 -19.45
C ASP A 74 24.08 -11.30 -20.53
N LYS A 75 23.00 -11.02 -21.30
CA LYS A 75 22.61 -11.85 -22.46
C LYS A 75 23.70 -11.85 -23.53
N VAL A 76 24.23 -10.68 -23.86
CA VAL A 76 25.31 -10.54 -24.85
C VAL A 76 26.59 -11.18 -24.35
N MET A 77 26.99 -10.90 -23.12
CA MET A 77 28.19 -11.47 -22.48
C MET A 77 28.15 -13.00 -22.50
N ASN A 78 27.02 -13.59 -22.11
CA ASN A 78 26.85 -15.04 -22.11
C ASN A 78 26.92 -15.60 -23.54
N TYR A 79 26.29 -14.96 -24.52
CA TYR A 79 26.37 -15.36 -25.92
C TYR A 79 27.84 -15.37 -26.42
N LEU A 80 28.59 -14.29 -26.16
CA LEU A 80 30.01 -14.20 -26.55
C LEU A 80 30.86 -15.30 -25.89
N ALA A 81 30.64 -15.58 -24.61
CA ALA A 81 31.34 -16.61 -23.87
C ALA A 81 31.03 -18.01 -24.42
N ASP A 82 29.77 -18.29 -24.75
CA ASP A 82 29.31 -19.57 -25.28
C ASP A 82 29.86 -19.83 -26.70
N GLU A 83 29.85 -18.83 -27.57
CA GLU A 83 30.46 -18.95 -28.91
C GLU A 83 31.97 -19.15 -28.80
N PHE A 84 32.67 -18.38 -27.97
CA PHE A 84 34.08 -18.57 -27.74
C PHE A 84 34.43 -19.97 -27.20
N LYS A 85 33.58 -20.47 -26.28
CA LYS A 85 33.74 -21.85 -25.74
C LYS A 85 33.54 -22.94 -26.78
N LYS A 86 32.61 -22.76 -27.73
CA LYS A 86 32.43 -23.70 -28.86
C LYS A 86 33.66 -23.77 -29.72
N ASP A 87 34.31 -22.64 -30.02
CA ASP A 87 35.44 -22.56 -30.93
C ASP A 87 36.78 -22.93 -30.24
N ASN A 88 36.97 -22.59 -28.96
CA ASN A 88 38.22 -22.71 -28.27
C ASN A 88 38.22 -23.72 -27.10
N GLY A 89 37.06 -24.24 -26.70
CA GLY A 89 36.91 -25.14 -25.56
C GLY A 89 37.09 -24.49 -24.18
N ILE A 90 37.27 -23.16 -24.13
CA ILE A 90 37.58 -22.40 -22.90
C ILE A 90 36.37 -21.52 -22.54
N ASP A 91 35.94 -21.66 -21.29
CA ASP A 91 34.84 -20.81 -20.75
C ASP A 91 35.41 -19.54 -20.11
N LEU A 92 35.29 -18.43 -20.81
CA LEU A 92 35.82 -17.13 -20.38
C LEU A 92 35.21 -16.61 -19.06
N ARG A 93 34.05 -17.13 -18.64
CA ARG A 93 33.38 -16.77 -17.38
C ARG A 93 34.12 -17.30 -16.15
N GLN A 94 35.04 -18.24 -16.32
CA GLN A 94 35.92 -18.79 -15.26
C GLN A 94 37.07 -17.85 -14.90
N ASP A 95 37.43 -16.91 -15.79
CA ASP A 95 38.48 -15.91 -15.60
C ASP A 95 37.88 -14.55 -15.31
N LYS A 96 38.11 -13.99 -14.13
CA LYS A 96 37.57 -12.71 -13.70
C LYS A 96 37.99 -11.53 -14.61
N MET A 97 39.19 -11.57 -15.14
CA MET A 97 39.67 -10.51 -16.04
C MET A 97 38.99 -10.59 -17.41
N ALA A 98 38.87 -11.82 -17.94
CA ALA A 98 38.17 -12.06 -19.20
C ALA A 98 36.68 -11.70 -19.06
N LEU A 99 36.03 -12.09 -17.94
CA LEU A 99 34.64 -11.79 -17.64
C LEU A 99 34.39 -10.27 -17.60
N GLN A 100 35.24 -9.49 -16.93
CA GLN A 100 35.12 -8.04 -16.87
C GLN A 100 35.21 -7.42 -18.26
N ARG A 101 36.19 -7.85 -19.08
CA ARG A 101 36.34 -7.38 -20.45
C ARG A 101 35.16 -7.76 -21.36
N LEU A 102 34.58 -8.95 -21.15
CA LEU A 102 33.35 -9.35 -21.84
C LEU A 102 32.16 -8.45 -21.47
N LYS A 103 32.00 -8.12 -20.18
CA LYS A 103 30.93 -7.25 -19.71
C LYS A 103 31.05 -5.87 -20.34
N GLU A 104 32.22 -5.24 -20.29
CA GLU A 104 32.48 -3.94 -20.91
C GLU A 104 32.23 -3.96 -22.44
N ALA A 105 32.63 -5.03 -23.12
CA ALA A 105 32.39 -5.19 -24.55
C ALA A 105 30.93 -5.41 -24.90
N ALA A 106 30.17 -6.13 -24.04
CA ALA A 106 28.74 -6.35 -24.20
C ALA A 106 27.96 -5.03 -24.05
N GLU A 107 28.25 -4.24 -23.03
CA GLU A 107 27.65 -2.92 -22.83
C GLU A 107 27.94 -1.99 -24.01
N LYS A 108 29.20 -1.92 -24.45
CA LYS A 108 29.58 -1.14 -25.62
C LYS A 108 28.83 -1.57 -26.87
N ALA A 109 28.72 -2.88 -27.11
CA ALA A 109 27.96 -3.44 -28.24
C ALA A 109 26.48 -3.08 -28.18
N LYS A 110 25.84 -3.16 -26.98
CA LYS A 110 24.45 -2.71 -26.77
C LYS A 110 24.26 -1.25 -27.18
N ILE A 111 25.15 -0.37 -26.70
CA ILE A 111 25.09 1.07 -27.02
C ILE A 111 25.25 1.29 -28.53
N GLU A 112 26.25 0.69 -29.17
CA GLU A 112 26.50 0.84 -30.60
C GLU A 112 25.33 0.30 -31.44
N LEU A 113 24.80 -0.89 -31.10
CA LEU A 113 23.66 -1.51 -31.81
C LEU A 113 22.35 -0.72 -31.67
N SER A 114 22.26 0.21 -30.75
CA SER A 114 21.12 1.16 -30.71
C SER A 114 21.18 2.16 -31.87
N GLY A 115 22.37 2.45 -32.43
CA GLY A 115 22.56 3.35 -33.57
C GLY A 115 22.82 2.67 -34.91
N VAL A 116 23.51 1.50 -34.90
CA VAL A 116 23.93 0.79 -36.12
C VAL A 116 23.33 -0.63 -36.19
N THR A 117 23.35 -1.26 -37.36
CA THR A 117 22.78 -2.59 -37.59
C THR A 117 23.73 -3.74 -37.28
N SER A 118 25.04 -3.45 -37.14
CA SER A 118 26.06 -4.43 -36.72
C SER A 118 27.26 -3.76 -36.10
N THR A 119 27.91 -4.47 -35.17
CA THR A 119 29.16 -4.03 -34.54
C THR A 119 30.18 -5.18 -34.48
N ASN A 120 31.45 -4.84 -34.49
CA ASN A 120 32.54 -5.83 -34.32
C ASN A 120 33.08 -5.74 -32.88
N ILE A 121 33.09 -6.88 -32.21
CA ILE A 121 33.61 -7.06 -30.84
C ILE A 121 34.97 -7.72 -30.96
N ASN A 122 36.04 -6.94 -30.75
CA ASN A 122 37.39 -7.41 -30.82
C ASN A 122 38.11 -7.29 -29.47
N LEU A 123 38.39 -8.42 -28.84
CA LEU A 123 39.10 -8.51 -27.56
C LEU A 123 40.38 -9.33 -27.73
N PRO A 124 41.48 -8.66 -28.11
CA PRO A 124 42.79 -9.32 -28.28
C PRO A 124 43.31 -9.79 -26.92
N PHE A 125 43.99 -10.96 -26.91
CA PHE A 125 44.59 -11.55 -25.71
C PHE A 125 43.60 -11.71 -24.56
N ILE A 126 42.39 -12.23 -24.87
CA ILE A 126 41.32 -12.40 -23.86
C ILE A 126 41.66 -13.51 -22.86
N THR A 127 42.34 -14.54 -23.31
CA THR A 127 42.86 -15.65 -22.52
C THR A 127 44.05 -16.32 -23.24
N ALA A 128 44.62 -17.39 -22.63
CA ALA A 128 45.67 -18.21 -23.24
C ALA A 128 45.53 -19.68 -22.82
N ASP A 129 45.96 -20.57 -23.68
CA ASP A 129 46.14 -22.01 -23.38
C ASP A 129 47.53 -22.50 -23.77
N ALA A 130 47.76 -23.83 -23.77
CA ALA A 130 49.06 -24.44 -24.12
C ALA A 130 49.48 -24.14 -25.59
N SER A 131 48.55 -23.73 -26.47
CA SER A 131 48.83 -23.36 -27.85
C SER A 131 49.16 -21.87 -28.02
N GLY A 132 49.04 -21.09 -26.97
CA GLY A 132 49.34 -19.65 -26.97
C GLY A 132 48.11 -18.75 -26.66
N PRO A 133 48.29 -17.45 -26.92
CA PRO A 133 47.21 -16.47 -26.65
C PRO A 133 45.99 -16.69 -27.56
N LYS A 134 44.83 -16.44 -27.00
CA LYS A 134 43.52 -16.49 -27.70
C LYS A 134 42.90 -15.12 -27.79
N HIS A 135 42.17 -14.86 -28.87
CA HIS A 135 41.54 -13.61 -29.16
C HIS A 135 40.06 -13.87 -29.43
N LEU A 136 39.18 -13.00 -28.99
CA LEU A 136 37.79 -12.98 -29.43
C LEU A 136 37.63 -11.90 -30.48
N ASP A 137 37.15 -12.29 -31.66
CA ASP A 137 36.82 -11.39 -32.75
C ASP A 137 35.51 -11.87 -33.38
N MET A 138 34.42 -11.12 -33.11
CA MET A 138 33.08 -11.52 -33.49
C MET A 138 32.24 -10.33 -33.93
N THR A 139 31.47 -10.51 -34.98
CA THR A 139 30.48 -9.51 -35.41
C THR A 139 29.12 -9.88 -34.79
N LEU A 140 28.53 -8.92 -34.06
CA LEU A 140 27.17 -9.01 -33.53
C LEU A 140 26.25 -8.09 -34.35
N THR A 141 25.15 -8.64 -34.85
CA THR A 141 24.12 -7.87 -35.56
C THR A 141 23.01 -7.47 -34.59
N ARG A 142 22.32 -6.35 -34.90
CA ARG A 142 21.12 -5.93 -34.15
C ARG A 142 20.06 -7.04 -34.15
N ALA A 143 19.81 -7.70 -35.25
CA ALA A 143 18.84 -8.79 -35.34
C ALA A 143 19.16 -9.94 -34.35
N LYS A 144 20.46 -10.29 -34.21
CA LYS A 144 20.88 -11.30 -33.22
C LYS A 144 20.76 -10.77 -31.78
N TYR A 145 21.09 -9.51 -31.55
CA TYR A 145 20.90 -8.85 -30.28
C TYR A 145 19.42 -8.83 -29.86
N ASP A 146 18.52 -8.43 -30.77
CA ASP A 146 17.08 -8.41 -30.53
C ASP A 146 16.52 -9.82 -30.23
N GLU A 147 17.02 -10.85 -30.93
CA GLU A 147 16.69 -12.26 -30.63
C GLU A 147 17.08 -12.66 -29.22
N LEU A 148 18.32 -12.32 -28.81
CA LEU A 148 18.86 -12.65 -27.49
C LEU A 148 18.13 -11.96 -26.33
N THR A 149 17.58 -10.79 -26.57
CA THR A 149 16.98 -9.91 -25.54
C THR A 149 15.46 -9.79 -25.62
N ALA A 150 14.82 -10.52 -26.53
CA ALA A 150 13.37 -10.45 -26.75
C ALA A 150 12.54 -10.72 -25.47
N ASP A 151 13.00 -11.67 -24.64
CA ASP A 151 12.36 -12.00 -23.36
C ASP A 151 12.44 -10.85 -22.35
N LEU A 152 13.52 -10.06 -22.37
CA LEU A 152 13.68 -8.91 -21.50
C LEU A 152 12.75 -7.76 -21.93
N VAL A 153 12.64 -7.52 -23.22
CA VAL A 153 11.69 -6.53 -23.76
C VAL A 153 10.25 -6.90 -23.37
N GLU A 154 9.85 -8.17 -23.52
CA GLU A 154 8.49 -8.60 -23.13
C GLU A 154 8.25 -8.48 -21.62
N LYS A 155 9.28 -8.69 -20.78
CA LYS A 155 9.17 -8.48 -19.34
C LYS A 155 8.82 -7.04 -18.95
N THR A 156 9.18 -6.04 -19.76
CA THR A 156 8.80 -4.65 -19.50
C THR A 156 7.34 -4.36 -19.87
N MET A 157 6.75 -5.16 -20.77
CA MET A 157 5.38 -4.94 -21.25
C MET A 157 4.31 -5.34 -20.22
N GLY A 158 4.61 -6.28 -19.30
CA GLY A 158 3.72 -6.66 -18.20
C GLY A 158 3.39 -5.46 -17.32
N PRO A 159 4.39 -4.90 -16.60
CA PRO A 159 4.19 -3.72 -15.75
C PRO A 159 3.58 -2.53 -16.48
N ALA A 160 3.93 -2.31 -17.77
CA ALA A 160 3.34 -1.22 -18.54
C ALA A 160 1.83 -1.40 -18.76
N ARG A 161 1.36 -2.63 -19.00
CA ARG A 161 -0.08 -2.94 -19.08
C ARG A 161 -0.76 -2.82 -17.71
N ASP A 162 -0.08 -3.24 -16.64
CA ASP A 162 -0.60 -3.18 -15.28
C ASP A 162 -0.80 -1.72 -14.85
N ALA A 163 0.18 -0.84 -15.08
CA ALA A 163 0.05 0.59 -14.79
C ALA A 163 -1.12 1.25 -15.55
N MET A 164 -1.31 0.92 -16.83
CA MET A 164 -2.45 1.42 -17.61
C MET A 164 -3.78 0.93 -17.04
N LYS A 165 -3.86 -0.36 -16.69
CA LYS A 165 -5.05 -0.97 -16.10
C LYS A 165 -5.41 -0.31 -14.76
N GLU A 166 -4.42 -0.05 -13.91
CA GLU A 166 -4.61 0.60 -12.61
C GLU A 166 -5.04 2.06 -12.73
N ALA A 167 -4.47 2.78 -13.69
CA ALA A 167 -4.91 4.13 -14.03
C ALA A 167 -6.31 4.14 -14.68
N GLY A 168 -6.89 2.98 -15.01
CA GLY A 168 -8.18 2.88 -15.70
C GLY A 168 -8.14 3.36 -17.14
N LEU A 169 -6.96 3.33 -17.80
CA LEU A 169 -6.75 3.89 -19.12
C LEU A 169 -6.51 2.80 -20.17
N SER A 170 -7.08 3.02 -21.36
CA SER A 170 -6.76 2.27 -22.58
C SER A 170 -5.61 2.94 -23.34
N ALA A 171 -5.01 2.23 -24.30
CA ALA A 171 -3.86 2.71 -25.08
C ALA A 171 -4.13 4.02 -25.83
N ASP A 172 -5.34 4.19 -26.33
CA ASP A 172 -5.79 5.38 -27.07
C ASP A 172 -6.04 6.62 -26.20
N GLN A 173 -6.04 6.45 -24.88
CA GLN A 173 -6.16 7.53 -23.90
C GLN A 173 -4.80 8.04 -23.41
N ILE A 174 -3.69 7.41 -23.80
CA ILE A 174 -2.34 7.90 -23.53
C ILE A 174 -1.99 8.94 -24.60
N ASP A 175 -1.81 10.18 -24.19
CA ASP A 175 -1.52 11.29 -25.12
C ASP A 175 -0.04 11.35 -25.50
N LYS A 176 0.85 11.01 -24.54
CA LYS A 176 2.30 11.04 -24.74
C LYS A 176 3.00 9.91 -24.01
N VAL A 177 4.14 9.49 -24.57
CA VAL A 177 5.08 8.56 -23.94
C VAL A 177 6.44 9.25 -23.81
N LEU A 178 6.95 9.31 -22.59
CA LEU A 178 8.27 9.83 -22.27
C LEU A 178 9.21 8.65 -22.01
N LEU A 179 10.33 8.63 -22.68
CA LEU A 179 11.38 7.64 -22.48
C LEU A 179 12.47 8.20 -21.56
N VAL A 180 12.76 7.46 -20.52
CA VAL A 180 13.73 7.78 -19.48
C VAL A 180 14.71 6.61 -19.32
N GLY A 181 15.94 6.89 -18.90
CA GLY A 181 16.99 5.90 -18.75
C GLY A 181 17.67 5.50 -20.05
N GLY A 182 18.97 5.21 -19.99
CA GLY A 182 19.78 4.95 -21.17
C GLY A 182 19.35 3.75 -22.00
N SER A 183 18.79 2.70 -21.34
CA SER A 183 18.34 1.47 -22.00
C SER A 183 17.04 1.65 -22.79
N SER A 184 16.28 2.71 -22.55
CA SER A 184 15.12 3.07 -23.36
C SER A 184 15.49 3.49 -24.81
N ARG A 185 16.77 3.68 -25.09
CA ARG A 185 17.28 3.94 -26.46
C ARG A 185 17.30 2.70 -27.34
N ILE A 186 17.17 1.50 -26.78
CA ILE A 186 17.16 0.23 -27.52
C ILE A 186 15.98 0.23 -28.50
N PRO A 187 16.20 0.06 -29.83
CA PRO A 187 15.15 0.14 -30.82
C PRO A 187 13.98 -0.82 -30.57
N ALA A 188 14.26 -2.07 -30.18
CA ALA A 188 13.25 -3.08 -29.89
C ALA A 188 12.35 -2.64 -28.71
N VAL A 189 12.87 -1.94 -27.71
CA VAL A 189 12.10 -1.35 -26.60
C VAL A 189 11.18 -0.25 -27.11
N GLN A 190 11.71 0.68 -27.92
CA GLN A 190 10.90 1.78 -28.50
C GLN A 190 9.75 1.25 -29.36
N ASP A 191 10.03 0.23 -30.18
CA ASP A 191 9.03 -0.42 -31.01
C ASP A 191 7.95 -1.15 -30.20
N ALA A 192 8.33 -1.78 -29.09
CA ALA A 192 7.40 -2.45 -28.19
C ALA A 192 6.47 -1.44 -27.49
N VAL A 193 7.02 -0.35 -26.97
CA VAL A 193 6.25 0.74 -26.35
C VAL A 193 5.30 1.39 -27.36
N LYS A 194 5.78 1.68 -28.59
CA LYS A 194 4.94 2.22 -29.65
C LYS A 194 3.78 1.28 -30.01
N LYS A 195 4.04 -0.04 -30.09
CA LYS A 195 2.98 -1.04 -30.32
C LYS A 195 1.97 -1.11 -29.19
N LEU A 196 2.41 -0.93 -27.95
CA LEU A 196 1.53 -0.96 -26.77
C LEU A 196 0.60 0.26 -26.71
N THR A 197 1.13 1.47 -26.97
CA THR A 197 0.43 2.75 -26.75
C THR A 197 -0.11 3.38 -28.03
N ASN A 198 0.24 2.87 -29.20
CA ASN A 198 0.01 3.51 -30.51
C ASN A 198 0.59 4.93 -30.64
N GLN A 199 1.47 5.33 -29.72
CA GLN A 199 2.12 6.65 -29.70
C GLN A 199 3.60 6.53 -30.07
N ASP A 200 4.11 7.50 -30.80
CA ASP A 200 5.55 7.66 -30.97
C ASP A 200 6.15 8.24 -29.68
N PRO A 201 7.19 7.60 -29.12
CA PRO A 201 7.85 8.16 -27.94
C PRO A 201 8.36 9.57 -28.20
N HIS A 202 8.15 10.46 -27.24
CA HIS A 202 8.59 11.85 -27.33
C HIS A 202 10.13 11.95 -27.29
N LYS A 203 10.73 12.70 -28.21
CA LYS A 203 12.19 12.79 -28.42
C LYS A 203 12.74 14.20 -28.13
N GLY A 204 12.15 14.92 -27.19
CA GLY A 204 12.52 16.32 -26.93
C GLY A 204 13.69 16.51 -25.98
N ILE A 205 14.00 15.55 -25.13
CA ILE A 205 15.04 15.64 -24.10
C ILE A 205 15.90 14.38 -24.08
N ASN A 206 17.14 14.53 -23.63
CA ASN A 206 18.04 13.41 -23.41
C ASN A 206 17.53 12.52 -22.26
N PRO A 207 17.21 11.23 -22.50
CA PRO A 207 16.73 10.33 -21.46
C PRO A 207 17.69 10.15 -20.27
N ASP A 208 18.98 10.38 -20.46
CA ASP A 208 19.99 10.26 -19.41
C ASP A 208 20.03 11.49 -18.47
N GLU A 209 19.46 12.63 -18.89
CA GLU A 209 19.55 13.92 -18.17
C GLU A 209 18.19 14.41 -17.67
N CYS A 210 17.07 13.87 -18.16
CA CYS A 210 15.74 14.41 -17.90
C CYS A 210 15.39 14.42 -16.42
N VAL A 211 15.77 13.43 -15.63
CA VAL A 211 15.55 13.37 -14.18
C VAL A 211 16.29 14.50 -13.46
N ALA A 212 17.56 14.71 -13.82
CA ALA A 212 18.39 15.79 -13.23
C ALA A 212 17.84 17.18 -13.59
N ILE A 213 17.38 17.36 -14.84
CA ILE A 213 16.74 18.62 -15.29
C ILE A 213 15.44 18.85 -14.51
N GLY A 214 14.60 17.82 -14.35
CA GLY A 214 13.36 17.91 -13.60
C GLY A 214 13.57 18.20 -12.12
N ALA A 215 14.61 17.62 -11.51
CA ALA A 215 15.02 17.95 -10.15
C ALA A 215 15.46 19.43 -10.03
N ALA A 216 16.13 19.97 -11.04
CA ALA A 216 16.49 21.39 -11.08
C ALA A 216 15.24 22.29 -11.22
N VAL A 217 14.25 21.91 -12.05
CA VAL A 217 12.96 22.61 -12.14
C VAL A 217 12.26 22.62 -10.79
N GLN A 218 12.20 21.48 -10.09
CA GLN A 218 11.63 21.40 -8.74
C GLN A 218 12.38 22.27 -7.73
N ALA A 219 13.70 22.38 -7.85
CA ALA A 219 14.46 23.32 -7.02
C ALA A 219 14.05 24.77 -7.28
N GLY A 220 13.83 25.15 -8.56
CA GLY A 220 13.28 26.45 -8.93
C GLY A 220 11.88 26.72 -8.34
N VAL A 221 11.01 25.71 -8.27
CA VAL A 221 9.71 25.80 -7.58
C VAL A 221 9.91 26.08 -6.09
N LEU A 222 10.85 25.38 -5.44
CA LEU A 222 11.11 25.55 -4.00
C LEU A 222 11.74 26.92 -3.66
N THR A 223 12.46 27.53 -4.58
CA THR A 223 13.08 28.87 -4.42
C THR A 223 12.14 30.01 -4.86
N GLY A 224 11.02 29.69 -5.51
CA GLY A 224 10.08 30.68 -6.05
C GLY A 224 10.50 31.26 -7.42
N ASP A 225 11.51 30.68 -8.07
CA ASP A 225 11.92 31.07 -9.44
C ASP A 225 10.99 30.49 -10.51
N VAL A 226 10.25 29.45 -10.16
CA VAL A 226 9.22 28.81 -11.00
C VAL A 226 7.91 28.82 -10.23
N GLU A 227 6.90 29.43 -10.81
CA GLU A 227 5.55 29.56 -10.23
C GLU A 227 4.56 28.61 -10.92
N ASP A 228 3.43 28.34 -10.29
CA ASP A 228 2.28 27.60 -10.84
C ASP A 228 2.57 26.12 -11.18
N LEU A 229 3.44 25.44 -10.41
CA LEU A 229 3.65 24.01 -10.51
C LEU A 229 3.38 23.32 -9.18
N VAL A 230 2.49 22.33 -9.18
CA VAL A 230 2.16 21.48 -8.04
C VAL A 230 2.43 20.03 -8.40
N LEU A 231 3.14 19.35 -7.54
CA LEU A 231 3.50 17.95 -7.69
C LEU A 231 2.76 17.11 -6.67
N LEU A 232 1.97 16.16 -7.13
CA LEU A 232 1.25 15.20 -6.31
C LEU A 232 1.73 13.78 -6.68
N ASP A 233 2.14 13.05 -5.67
CA ASP A 233 2.56 11.64 -5.79
C ASP A 233 1.56 10.73 -5.08
N VAL A 234 1.70 9.41 -5.18
CA VAL A 234 0.78 8.45 -4.59
C VAL A 234 1.49 7.38 -3.77
N THR A 235 0.76 6.77 -2.85
CA THR A 235 1.24 5.62 -2.09
C THR A 235 1.31 4.37 -2.98
N PRO A 236 2.42 3.61 -3.01
CA PRO A 236 2.56 2.43 -3.88
C PRO A 236 1.74 1.23 -3.39
N LEU A 237 1.50 1.12 -2.09
CA LEU A 237 0.70 0.07 -1.44
C LEU A 237 -0.12 0.65 -0.29
N SER A 238 -1.20 -0.06 0.07
CA SER A 238 -2.03 0.28 1.23
C SER A 238 -1.23 0.22 2.53
N LEU A 239 -1.57 1.13 3.45
CA LEU A 239 -0.99 1.24 4.78
C LEU A 239 -2.07 1.05 5.84
N GLY A 240 -1.72 0.37 6.92
CA GLY A 240 -2.65 0.10 8.00
C GLY A 240 -2.00 -0.58 9.18
N ILE A 241 -2.82 -1.16 10.03
CA ILE A 241 -2.37 -1.84 11.26
C ILE A 241 -2.98 -3.24 11.38
N GLU A 242 -2.31 -4.08 12.17
CA GLU A 242 -2.88 -5.34 12.63
C GLU A 242 -3.94 -5.07 13.68
N THR A 243 -5.10 -5.70 13.53
CA THR A 243 -6.20 -5.68 14.49
C THR A 243 -6.51 -7.08 15.01
N MET A 244 -7.50 -7.17 15.92
CA MET A 244 -7.84 -8.41 16.61
C MET A 244 -8.08 -9.57 15.65
N GLY A 245 -7.42 -10.71 15.91
CA GLY A 245 -7.47 -11.89 15.06
C GLY A 245 -6.44 -11.91 13.93
N GLY A 246 -5.48 -10.97 13.93
CA GLY A 246 -4.45 -10.91 12.90
C GLY A 246 -4.94 -10.34 11.56
N VAL A 247 -6.02 -9.57 11.58
CA VAL A 247 -6.57 -8.91 10.39
C VAL A 247 -5.78 -7.64 10.09
N PHE A 248 -5.54 -7.38 8.81
CA PHE A 248 -4.98 -6.12 8.33
C PHE A 248 -6.09 -5.10 8.10
N THR A 249 -6.14 -4.07 8.92
CA THR A 249 -7.08 -2.95 8.76
C THR A 249 -6.39 -1.80 8.05
N LYS A 250 -6.82 -1.52 6.81
CA LYS A 250 -6.30 -0.44 5.98
C LYS A 250 -6.81 0.90 6.49
N LEU A 251 -5.92 1.89 6.60
CA LEU A 251 -6.25 3.29 6.86
C LEU A 251 -6.00 4.17 5.65
N ILE A 252 -4.96 3.86 4.87
CA ILE A 252 -4.65 4.53 3.61
C ILE A 252 -4.62 3.47 2.52
N ASP A 253 -5.43 3.65 1.50
CA ASP A 253 -5.46 2.76 0.33
C ASP A 253 -4.28 3.01 -0.61
N ARG A 254 -3.92 2.00 -1.38
CA ARG A 254 -2.99 2.10 -2.50
C ARG A 254 -3.42 3.21 -3.47
N ASN A 255 -2.46 3.87 -4.09
CA ASN A 255 -2.67 4.99 -5.00
C ASN A 255 -3.39 6.20 -4.37
N THR A 256 -3.30 6.36 -3.05
CA THR A 256 -3.76 7.59 -2.40
C THR A 256 -2.74 8.70 -2.62
N THR A 257 -3.19 9.85 -3.13
CA THR A 257 -2.36 11.03 -3.34
C THR A 257 -1.74 11.52 -2.03
N ILE A 258 -0.46 11.90 -2.06
CA ILE A 258 0.29 12.44 -0.94
C ILE A 258 0.67 13.92 -1.19
N PRO A 259 0.75 14.77 -0.13
CA PRO A 259 0.63 14.43 1.29
C PRO A 259 -0.81 14.07 1.71
N THR A 260 -0.95 13.18 2.69
CA THR A 260 -2.26 12.77 3.21
C THR A 260 -2.21 12.45 4.70
N ASN A 261 -3.34 12.64 5.37
CA ASN A 261 -3.53 12.26 6.76
C ASN A 261 -4.84 11.48 6.91
N LYS A 262 -4.80 10.34 7.57
CA LYS A 262 -5.98 9.50 7.89
C LYS A 262 -5.90 9.01 9.31
N SER A 263 -7.03 9.03 10.02
CA SER A 263 -7.13 8.49 11.36
C SER A 263 -8.35 7.59 11.54
N GLN A 264 -8.26 6.65 12.47
CA GLN A 264 -9.36 5.78 12.86
C GLN A 264 -9.25 5.47 14.35
N VAL A 265 -10.40 5.36 15.03
CA VAL A 265 -10.47 5.02 16.44
C VAL A 265 -10.61 3.50 16.60
N PHE A 266 -9.75 2.95 17.43
CA PHE A 266 -9.72 1.54 17.83
C PHE A 266 -9.95 1.44 19.34
N SER A 267 -9.98 0.21 19.87
CA SER A 267 -10.16 -0.02 21.29
C SER A 267 -9.32 -1.21 21.78
N THR A 268 -9.35 -1.45 23.11
CA THR A 268 -8.67 -2.60 23.72
C THR A 268 -9.41 -3.91 23.46
N ALA A 269 -8.66 -5.01 23.31
CA ALA A 269 -9.16 -6.35 23.04
C ALA A 269 -9.47 -7.15 24.32
N ALA A 270 -8.92 -6.74 25.48
CA ALA A 270 -9.07 -7.42 26.78
C ALA A 270 -9.44 -6.46 27.90
N ASP A 271 -10.11 -7.00 28.93
CA ASP A 271 -10.42 -6.23 30.14
C ASP A 271 -9.16 -5.88 30.91
N GLY A 272 -9.13 -4.65 31.44
CA GLY A 272 -8.01 -4.16 32.23
C GLY A 272 -6.71 -3.98 31.45
N GLN A 273 -6.74 -3.98 30.12
CA GLN A 273 -5.58 -3.79 29.27
C GLN A 273 -5.02 -2.37 29.45
N THR A 274 -3.75 -2.26 29.86
CA THR A 274 -3.07 -0.99 30.15
C THR A 274 -2.10 -0.54 29.05
N SER A 275 -1.95 -1.33 27.99
CA SER A 275 -1.12 -1.01 26.83
C SER A 275 -1.69 -1.61 25.56
N VAL A 276 -1.45 -0.95 24.41
CA VAL A 276 -1.73 -1.49 23.08
C VAL A 276 -0.46 -1.45 22.26
N GLU A 277 -0.16 -2.55 21.55
CA GLU A 277 0.88 -2.59 20.54
C GLU A 277 0.27 -2.22 19.19
N VAL A 278 0.85 -1.25 18.51
CA VAL A 278 0.51 -0.85 17.17
C VAL A 278 1.52 -1.48 16.21
N HIS A 279 1.07 -2.47 15.44
CA HIS A 279 1.85 -3.13 14.40
C HIS A 279 1.51 -2.51 13.06
N VAL A 280 2.43 -1.69 12.54
CA VAL A 280 2.28 -0.96 11.28
C VAL A 280 2.68 -1.84 10.12
N LEU A 281 1.80 -1.92 9.13
CA LEU A 281 1.90 -2.84 7.99
C LEU A 281 1.70 -2.10 6.67
N GLN A 282 2.29 -2.67 5.61
CA GLN A 282 2.12 -2.25 4.22
C GLN A 282 1.86 -3.47 3.35
N GLY A 283 0.85 -3.40 2.47
CA GLY A 283 0.51 -4.46 1.53
C GLY A 283 -0.97 -4.50 1.19
N GLU A 284 -1.38 -5.55 0.46
CA GLU A 284 -2.74 -5.70 -0.04
C GLU A 284 -3.49 -6.93 0.50
N ARG A 285 -2.80 -7.78 1.30
CA ARG A 285 -3.40 -8.99 1.86
C ARG A 285 -4.30 -8.67 3.06
N GLU A 286 -5.41 -9.38 3.20
CA GLU A 286 -6.38 -9.18 4.30
C GLU A 286 -5.84 -9.60 5.67
N MET A 287 -4.87 -10.52 5.71
CA MET A 287 -4.26 -10.99 6.96
C MET A 287 -2.91 -10.32 7.19
N ALA A 288 -2.69 -9.83 8.41
CA ALA A 288 -1.48 -9.10 8.81
C ALA A 288 -0.18 -9.88 8.54
N ALA A 289 -0.20 -11.19 8.75
CA ALA A 289 0.96 -12.07 8.58
C ALA A 289 1.53 -12.10 7.15
N TYR A 290 0.74 -11.70 6.16
CA TYR A 290 1.11 -11.72 4.74
C TYR A 290 1.47 -10.34 4.18
N ASN A 291 1.50 -9.33 5.05
CA ASN A 291 1.90 -7.97 4.68
C ASN A 291 3.27 -7.63 5.28
N LYS A 292 3.91 -6.62 4.72
CA LYS A 292 5.23 -6.17 5.17
C LYS A 292 5.12 -5.36 6.46
N THR A 293 5.86 -5.75 7.49
CA THR A 293 6.01 -4.96 8.72
C THR A 293 6.86 -3.72 8.45
N LEU A 294 6.30 -2.55 8.71
CA LEU A 294 7.02 -1.27 8.68
C LEU A 294 7.61 -0.89 10.04
N GLY A 295 6.91 -1.24 11.11
CA GLY A 295 7.35 -0.97 12.46
C GLY A 295 6.36 -1.46 13.51
N ARG A 296 6.80 -1.42 14.77
CA ARG A 296 5.97 -1.70 15.95
C ARG A 296 6.29 -0.71 17.05
N PHE A 297 5.26 -0.26 17.75
CA PHE A 297 5.43 0.55 18.95
C PHE A 297 4.27 0.32 19.90
N SER A 298 4.44 0.68 21.17
CA SER A 298 3.43 0.46 22.19
C SER A 298 3.00 1.78 22.82
N LEU A 299 1.68 1.99 22.88
CA LEU A 299 1.08 3.01 23.72
C LEU A 299 0.82 2.39 25.09
N THR A 300 1.43 2.92 26.13
CA THR A 300 1.35 2.44 27.52
C THR A 300 0.55 3.37 28.40
N ASP A 301 0.33 2.95 29.66
CA ASP A 301 -0.37 3.73 30.68
C ASP A 301 -1.81 4.11 30.31
N ILE A 302 -2.49 3.25 29.60
CA ILE A 302 -3.92 3.32 29.39
C ILE A 302 -4.61 2.95 30.71
N PRO A 303 -5.57 3.73 31.23
CA PRO A 303 -6.30 3.38 32.44
C PRO A 303 -7.02 2.03 32.28
N PRO A 304 -6.94 1.12 33.28
CA PRO A 304 -7.66 -0.14 33.23
C PRO A 304 -9.16 0.10 33.08
N ALA A 305 -9.76 -0.50 32.05
CA ALA A 305 -11.19 -0.41 31.78
C ALA A 305 -11.67 -1.73 31.12
N PRO A 306 -12.97 -1.99 31.05
CA PRO A 306 -13.50 -3.09 30.26
C PRO A 306 -13.08 -2.96 28.80
N ARG A 307 -12.90 -4.10 28.11
CA ARG A 307 -12.57 -4.13 26.67
C ARG A 307 -13.60 -3.33 25.88
N GLY A 308 -13.14 -2.63 24.84
CA GLY A 308 -13.99 -1.81 23.99
C GLY A 308 -14.31 -0.40 24.55
N VAL A 309 -13.95 -0.09 25.81
CA VAL A 309 -14.19 1.23 26.42
C VAL A 309 -13.11 2.25 26.08
N PRO A 310 -11.79 1.95 26.21
CA PRO A 310 -10.76 2.89 25.83
C PRO A 310 -10.84 3.23 24.35
N GLN A 311 -10.65 4.50 24.00
CA GLN A 311 -10.66 4.99 22.62
C GLN A 311 -9.24 5.38 22.21
N ILE A 312 -8.66 4.59 21.31
CA ILE A 312 -7.29 4.77 20.83
C ILE A 312 -7.37 5.22 19.37
N GLU A 313 -7.09 6.50 19.14
CA GLU A 313 -6.98 7.04 17.79
C GLU A 313 -5.61 6.67 17.21
N VAL A 314 -5.60 5.98 16.08
CA VAL A 314 -4.39 5.73 15.29
C VAL A 314 -4.46 6.59 14.05
N SER A 315 -3.45 7.43 13.83
CA SER A 315 -3.33 8.30 12.68
C SER A 315 -2.07 7.98 11.87
N PHE A 316 -2.22 8.02 10.55
CA PHE A 316 -1.15 7.96 9.57
C PHE A 316 -1.03 9.32 8.93
N ASP A 317 0.16 9.88 8.96
CA ASP A 317 0.52 11.14 8.33
C ASP A 317 1.66 10.91 7.35
N ILE A 318 1.40 11.13 6.06
CA ILE A 318 2.39 10.99 4.99
C ILE A 318 2.69 12.38 4.46
N ASP A 319 3.95 12.78 4.54
CA ASP A 319 4.38 14.07 4.01
C ASP A 319 4.56 14.05 2.48
N ALA A 320 4.85 15.20 1.90
CA ALA A 320 5.09 15.34 0.46
C ALA A 320 6.36 14.60 -0.04
N ASN A 321 7.19 14.07 0.85
CA ASN A 321 8.36 13.26 0.55
C ASN A 321 8.07 11.75 0.68
N GLY A 322 6.83 11.38 0.98
CA GLY A 322 6.45 9.98 1.23
C GLY A 322 6.90 9.42 2.58
N ILE A 323 7.33 10.28 3.52
CA ILE A 323 7.72 9.83 4.86
C ILE A 323 6.48 9.60 5.69
N VAL A 324 6.35 8.38 6.19
CA VAL A 324 5.17 7.93 6.97
C VAL A 324 5.43 8.11 8.46
N ASN A 325 4.58 8.89 9.12
CA ASN A 325 4.51 9.00 10.58
C ASN A 325 3.23 8.33 11.07
N VAL A 326 3.35 7.45 12.05
CA VAL A 326 2.19 6.79 12.65
C VAL A 326 2.14 7.15 14.13
N LYS A 327 0.97 7.61 14.57
CA LYS A 327 0.72 8.03 15.95
C LYS A 327 -0.46 7.25 16.51
N ALA A 328 -0.35 6.83 17.77
CA ALA A 328 -1.45 6.31 18.56
C ALA A 328 -1.69 7.24 19.75
N LYS A 329 -2.95 7.60 20.00
CA LYS A 329 -3.36 8.50 21.08
C LYS A 329 -4.55 7.92 21.84
N ASP A 330 -4.43 7.81 23.14
CA ASP A 330 -5.57 7.56 24.02
C ASP A 330 -6.38 8.85 24.18
N LEU A 331 -7.60 8.85 23.66
CA LEU A 331 -8.49 10.02 23.69
C LEU A 331 -8.97 10.34 25.11
N GLY A 332 -8.98 9.36 26.03
CA GLY A 332 -9.38 9.55 27.41
C GLY A 332 -8.34 10.28 28.25
N THR A 333 -7.06 9.96 28.07
CA THR A 333 -5.96 10.55 28.84
C THR A 333 -5.17 11.61 28.09
N GLY A 334 -5.29 11.63 26.76
CA GLY A 334 -4.47 12.47 25.88
C GLY A 334 -3.05 11.98 25.70
N LYS A 335 -2.66 10.83 26.29
CA LYS A 335 -1.33 10.23 26.10
C LYS A 335 -1.17 9.76 24.66
N GLU A 336 0.00 9.99 24.10
CA GLU A 336 0.32 9.62 22.72
C GLU A 336 1.71 9.02 22.59
N GLN A 337 1.88 8.17 21.58
CA GLN A 337 3.14 7.60 21.16
C GLN A 337 3.16 7.60 19.63
N ALA A 338 4.32 7.86 19.05
CA ALA A 338 4.47 7.91 17.60
C ALA A 338 5.74 7.18 17.15
N ILE A 339 5.73 6.74 15.90
CA ILE A 339 6.89 6.23 15.18
C ILE A 339 6.98 6.90 13.82
N THR A 340 8.18 7.32 13.44
CA THR A 340 8.51 7.70 12.07
C THR A 340 9.11 6.49 11.39
N ILE A 341 8.52 6.07 10.27
CA ILE A 341 9.02 4.94 9.51
C ILE A 341 10.27 5.38 8.75
N THR A 342 11.42 4.86 9.17
CA THR A 342 12.72 5.15 8.57
C THR A 342 13.29 3.92 7.88
N ALA A 343 13.66 4.06 6.63
CA ALA A 343 14.67 3.33 5.85
C ALA A 343 14.71 1.79 5.77
N SER A 344 13.90 1.01 6.48
CA SER A 344 13.87 -0.45 6.27
C SER A 344 12.84 -0.87 5.21
N THR A 345 12.24 0.08 4.55
CA THR A 345 11.01 -0.08 3.76
C THR A 345 11.21 0.01 2.25
N ASN A 346 12.44 -0.10 1.77
CA ASN A 346 12.66 -0.23 0.34
C ASN A 346 11.97 -1.51 -0.13
N LEU A 347 10.67 -1.37 -0.44
CA LEU A 347 9.98 -2.33 -1.27
C LEU A 347 10.52 -2.15 -2.65
N SER A 348 10.96 -3.24 -3.24
CA SER A 348 11.21 -3.27 -4.65
C SER A 348 9.88 -3.28 -5.41
N ASP A 349 9.86 -2.78 -6.63
CA ASP A 349 8.65 -2.87 -7.45
C ASP A 349 8.24 -4.34 -7.67
N GLU A 350 9.20 -5.29 -7.70
CA GLU A 350 8.90 -6.71 -7.64
C GLU A 350 8.18 -7.12 -6.36
N ASP A 351 8.54 -6.54 -5.22
CA ASP A 351 7.86 -6.82 -3.96
C ASP A 351 6.46 -6.19 -3.96
N ILE A 352 6.29 -5.03 -4.60
CA ILE A 352 4.98 -4.37 -4.81
C ILE A 352 4.11 -5.22 -5.73
N ASP A 353 4.61 -5.55 -6.93
CA ASP A 353 3.92 -6.40 -7.89
C ASP A 353 3.60 -7.78 -7.35
N LYS A 354 4.56 -8.37 -6.61
CA LYS A 354 4.35 -9.64 -5.95
C LYS A 354 3.27 -9.54 -4.89
N ALA A 355 3.29 -8.50 -4.07
CA ALA A 355 2.27 -8.27 -3.04
C ALA A 355 0.87 -8.12 -3.66
N VAL A 356 0.75 -7.39 -4.77
CA VAL A 356 -0.52 -7.22 -5.51
C VAL A 356 -0.98 -8.52 -6.14
N LYS A 357 -0.10 -9.21 -6.88
CA LYS A 357 -0.43 -10.50 -7.53
C LYS A 357 -0.75 -11.59 -6.50
N GLU A 358 -0.03 -11.64 -5.39
CA GLU A 358 -0.34 -12.55 -4.29
C GLU A 358 -1.69 -12.20 -3.65
N ALA A 359 -2.03 -10.91 -3.49
CA ALA A 359 -3.32 -10.49 -3.00
C ALA A 359 -4.45 -10.92 -3.96
N GLU A 360 -4.30 -10.74 -5.27
CA GLU A 360 -5.26 -11.23 -6.28
C GLU A 360 -5.36 -12.76 -6.28
N GLN A 361 -4.23 -13.47 -6.25
CA GLN A 361 -4.17 -14.93 -6.29
C GLN A 361 -4.83 -15.57 -5.06
N TYR A 362 -4.64 -14.98 -3.90
CA TYR A 362 -5.14 -15.51 -2.63
C TYR A 362 -6.41 -14.80 -2.13
N ALA A 363 -6.98 -13.88 -2.92
CA ALA A 363 -8.13 -13.06 -2.53
C ALA A 363 -9.31 -13.88 -1.95
N GLU A 364 -9.67 -14.98 -2.60
CA GLU A 364 -10.73 -15.88 -2.13
C GLU A 364 -10.38 -16.59 -0.82
N GLN A 365 -9.12 -17.00 -0.67
CA GLN A 365 -8.65 -17.67 0.54
C GLN A 365 -8.55 -16.69 1.71
N ASP A 366 -8.01 -15.49 1.47
CA ASP A 366 -7.87 -14.44 2.47
C ASP A 366 -9.23 -13.94 2.91
N LYS A 367 -10.17 -13.77 1.97
CA LYS A 367 -11.55 -13.38 2.27
C LYS A 367 -12.23 -14.39 3.20
N LYS A 368 -12.04 -15.69 2.95
CA LYS A 368 -12.57 -16.75 3.82
C LYS A 368 -11.91 -16.74 5.20
N ALA A 369 -10.60 -16.58 5.25
CA ALA A 369 -9.85 -16.50 6.50
C ALA A 369 -10.28 -15.27 7.33
N LYS A 370 -10.46 -14.12 6.70
CA LYS A 370 -10.98 -12.91 7.35
C LYS A 370 -12.42 -13.11 7.84
N GLU A 371 -13.29 -13.66 7.00
CA GLU A 371 -14.67 -13.96 7.40
C GLU A 371 -14.75 -14.88 8.63
N GLU A 372 -13.89 -15.92 8.67
CA GLU A 372 -13.80 -16.80 9.84
C GLU A 372 -13.38 -16.02 11.10
N VAL A 373 -12.39 -15.13 10.99
CA VAL A 373 -11.92 -14.29 12.10
C VAL A 373 -13.00 -13.29 12.52
N ASP A 374 -13.64 -12.61 11.58
CA ASP A 374 -14.68 -11.62 11.87
C ASP A 374 -15.89 -12.26 12.59
N VAL A 375 -16.33 -13.43 12.12
CA VAL A 375 -17.43 -14.19 12.76
C VAL A 375 -17.02 -14.65 14.16
N ARG A 376 -15.79 -15.13 14.34
CA ARG A 376 -15.26 -15.52 15.65
C ARG A 376 -15.23 -14.33 16.61
N ASN A 377 -14.72 -13.19 16.18
CA ASN A 377 -14.63 -11.96 16.98
C ASN A 377 -16.02 -11.44 17.37
N GLN A 378 -16.98 -11.49 16.46
CA GLN A 378 -18.35 -11.08 16.72
C GLN A 378 -19.05 -12.02 17.73
N ALA A 379 -18.88 -13.33 17.56
CA ALA A 379 -19.43 -14.32 18.47
C ALA A 379 -18.83 -14.21 19.88
N ASP A 380 -17.51 -14.03 19.98
CA ASP A 380 -16.80 -13.82 21.26
C ASP A 380 -17.25 -12.52 21.96
N SER A 381 -17.45 -11.46 21.19
CA SER A 381 -18.02 -10.21 21.72
C SER A 381 -19.45 -10.37 22.22
N MET A 382 -20.29 -11.14 21.51
CA MET A 382 -21.66 -11.44 21.93
C MET A 382 -21.67 -12.27 23.22
N VAL A 383 -20.83 -13.30 23.33
CA VAL A 383 -20.66 -14.09 24.56
C VAL A 383 -20.30 -13.19 25.73
N TYR A 384 -19.26 -12.37 25.57
CA TYR A 384 -18.79 -11.48 26.63
C TYR A 384 -19.87 -10.48 27.08
N GLN A 385 -20.52 -9.79 26.14
CA GLN A 385 -21.57 -8.81 26.45
C GLN A 385 -22.75 -9.47 27.16
N THR A 386 -23.18 -10.65 26.68
CA THR A 386 -24.29 -11.38 27.25
C THR A 386 -23.98 -11.81 28.68
N GLU A 387 -22.84 -12.43 28.96
CA GLU A 387 -22.45 -12.87 30.30
C GLU A 387 -22.28 -11.68 31.26
N LYS A 388 -21.66 -10.59 30.83
CA LYS A 388 -21.53 -9.37 31.63
C LYS A 388 -22.89 -8.80 32.01
N THR A 389 -23.79 -8.65 31.05
CA THR A 389 -25.12 -8.10 31.27
C THR A 389 -25.95 -9.01 32.16
N LEU A 390 -25.90 -10.34 31.97
CA LEU A 390 -26.58 -11.30 32.87
C LEU A 390 -26.07 -11.19 34.32
N GLY A 391 -24.79 -10.93 34.51
CA GLY A 391 -24.20 -10.67 35.83
C GLY A 391 -24.71 -9.37 36.46
N GLU A 392 -24.80 -8.29 35.67
CA GLU A 392 -25.27 -6.98 36.13
C GLU A 392 -26.78 -6.93 36.44
N LEU A 393 -27.58 -7.72 35.74
CA LEU A 393 -29.03 -7.74 35.92
C LEU A 393 -29.48 -8.40 37.22
N GLY A 394 -28.67 -9.25 37.84
CA GLY A 394 -28.95 -9.87 39.14
C GLY A 394 -30.34 -10.51 39.18
N ASP A 395 -31.13 -10.14 40.22
CA ASP A 395 -32.48 -10.67 40.46
C ASP A 395 -33.57 -10.08 39.54
N LYS A 396 -33.23 -9.19 38.62
CA LYS A 396 -34.21 -8.58 37.69
C LYS A 396 -34.61 -9.50 36.55
N VAL A 397 -33.94 -10.64 36.40
CA VAL A 397 -34.21 -11.68 35.40
C VAL A 397 -34.48 -12.99 36.11
N THR A 398 -35.49 -13.76 35.69
CA THR A 398 -35.80 -15.05 36.31
C THR A 398 -34.67 -16.06 36.06
N GLU A 399 -34.49 -17.00 37.00
CA GLU A 399 -33.48 -18.07 36.85
C GLU A 399 -33.71 -18.96 35.59
N GLU A 400 -34.96 -19.10 35.15
CA GLU A 400 -35.31 -19.82 33.93
C GLU A 400 -34.80 -19.04 32.67
N GLU A 401 -35.00 -17.75 32.64
CA GLU A 401 -34.49 -16.87 31.54
C GLU A 401 -32.96 -16.82 31.51
N LYS A 402 -32.31 -16.69 32.69
CA LYS A 402 -30.84 -16.72 32.78
C LYS A 402 -30.30 -18.05 32.28
N SER A 403 -30.82 -19.16 32.77
CA SER A 403 -30.37 -20.50 32.35
C SER A 403 -30.63 -20.78 30.88
N GLY A 404 -31.72 -20.24 30.33
CA GLY A 404 -32.08 -20.38 28.93
C GLY A 404 -31.13 -19.60 28.01
N ILE A 405 -30.65 -18.41 28.40
CA ILE A 405 -29.65 -17.65 27.66
C ILE A 405 -28.27 -18.30 27.84
N GLN A 406 -27.89 -18.65 29.09
CA GLN A 406 -26.62 -19.28 29.38
C GLN A 406 -26.39 -20.57 28.59
N ALA A 407 -27.44 -21.38 28.42
CA ALA A 407 -27.37 -22.61 27.62
C ALA A 407 -27.04 -22.33 26.14
N GLU A 408 -27.55 -21.23 25.56
CA GLU A 408 -27.18 -20.85 24.18
C GLU A 408 -25.78 -20.26 24.10
N VAL A 409 -25.34 -19.49 25.11
CA VAL A 409 -23.96 -18.98 25.24
C VAL A 409 -22.99 -20.15 25.35
N ASP A 410 -23.30 -21.18 26.16
CA ASP A 410 -22.42 -22.33 26.31
C ASP A 410 -22.29 -23.12 24.99
N LYS A 411 -23.38 -23.29 24.24
CA LYS A 411 -23.32 -23.89 22.89
C LYS A 411 -22.42 -23.07 21.95
N LEU A 412 -22.57 -21.75 21.97
CA LEU A 412 -21.74 -20.87 21.15
C LEU A 412 -20.25 -20.99 21.52
N LYS A 413 -19.93 -21.04 22.81
CA LYS A 413 -18.57 -21.29 23.30
C LYS A 413 -17.99 -22.63 22.84
N GLU A 414 -18.79 -23.69 22.79
CA GLU A 414 -18.34 -24.98 22.30
C GLU A 414 -18.08 -24.94 20.79
N LEU A 415 -18.93 -24.27 19.99
CA LEU A 415 -18.70 -24.08 18.56
C LEU A 415 -17.40 -23.30 18.29
N LEU A 416 -17.09 -22.28 19.09
CA LEU A 416 -15.87 -21.49 18.97
C LEU A 416 -14.58 -22.27 19.26
N LYS A 417 -14.66 -23.42 19.98
CA LYS A 417 -13.51 -24.29 20.26
C LYS A 417 -13.21 -25.27 19.13
N THR A 418 -14.13 -25.47 18.19
CA THR A 418 -13.96 -26.45 17.11
C THR A 418 -12.89 -25.99 16.10
N THR A 419 -12.11 -26.93 15.57
CA THR A 419 -11.12 -26.67 14.54
C THR A 419 -11.18 -27.78 13.47
N PRO A 420 -11.49 -27.45 12.20
CA PRO A 420 -11.82 -26.12 11.68
C PRO A 420 -13.16 -25.61 12.23
N MET A 421 -13.33 -24.28 12.28
CA MET A 421 -14.56 -23.66 12.76
C MET A 421 -15.67 -23.78 11.71
N ASP A 422 -16.88 -24.17 12.13
CA ASP A 422 -18.06 -24.09 11.28
C ASP A 422 -18.66 -22.69 11.34
N VAL A 423 -18.31 -21.87 10.35
CA VAL A 423 -18.67 -20.45 10.27
C VAL A 423 -20.18 -20.24 10.27
N GLU A 424 -20.93 -21.07 9.53
CA GLU A 424 -22.39 -20.94 9.46
C GLU A 424 -23.09 -21.38 10.76
N ALA A 425 -22.59 -22.42 11.41
CA ALA A 425 -23.09 -22.83 12.71
C ALA A 425 -22.86 -21.76 13.78
N VAL A 426 -21.69 -21.11 13.77
CA VAL A 426 -21.35 -20.00 14.69
C VAL A 426 -22.24 -18.79 14.43
N LYS A 427 -22.45 -18.38 13.18
CA LYS A 427 -23.37 -17.28 12.82
C LYS A 427 -24.77 -17.54 13.33
N THR A 428 -25.31 -18.72 13.02
CA THR A 428 -26.66 -19.11 13.43
C THR A 428 -26.79 -19.09 14.94
N GLN A 429 -25.84 -19.68 15.67
CA GLN A 429 -25.88 -19.73 17.13
C GLN A 429 -25.70 -18.32 17.75
N THR A 430 -24.90 -17.44 17.15
CA THR A 430 -24.77 -16.03 17.58
C THR A 430 -26.11 -15.29 17.46
N GLU A 431 -26.86 -15.53 16.38
CA GLU A 431 -28.20 -14.97 16.21
C GLU A 431 -29.17 -15.48 17.26
N GLU A 432 -29.13 -16.78 17.61
CA GLU A 432 -30.01 -17.35 18.64
C GLU A 432 -29.71 -16.77 20.03
N VAL A 433 -28.44 -16.59 20.39
CA VAL A 433 -28.04 -15.88 21.61
C VAL A 433 -28.60 -14.46 21.60
N SER A 434 -28.38 -13.73 20.49
CA SER A 434 -28.86 -12.36 20.30
C SER A 434 -30.36 -12.23 20.46
N LYS A 435 -31.17 -13.12 19.81
CA LYS A 435 -32.64 -13.11 19.90
C LYS A 435 -33.12 -13.30 21.33
N LYS A 436 -32.56 -14.27 22.06
CA LYS A 436 -32.93 -14.52 23.45
C LYS A 436 -32.55 -13.35 24.37
N PHE A 437 -31.37 -12.79 24.15
CA PHE A 437 -30.86 -11.63 24.90
C PHE A 437 -31.76 -10.40 24.69
N TYR A 438 -32.13 -10.09 23.44
CA TYR A 438 -33.02 -8.96 23.13
C TYR A 438 -34.42 -9.16 23.73
N ALA A 439 -34.95 -10.36 23.68
CA ALA A 439 -36.27 -10.64 24.26
C ALA A 439 -36.32 -10.35 25.77
N VAL A 440 -35.24 -10.68 26.50
CA VAL A 440 -35.14 -10.39 27.94
C VAL A 440 -34.90 -8.90 28.16
N SER A 441 -34.06 -8.27 27.38
CA SER A 441 -33.80 -6.82 27.47
C SER A 441 -35.06 -6.00 27.20
N GLU A 442 -35.89 -6.37 26.22
CA GLU A 442 -37.17 -5.70 25.94
C GLU A 442 -38.15 -5.80 27.12
N LYS A 443 -38.24 -6.99 27.75
CA LYS A 443 -39.06 -7.13 28.95
C LYS A 443 -38.61 -6.24 30.10
N LEU A 444 -37.28 -6.13 30.31
CA LEU A 444 -36.73 -5.28 31.35
C LEU A 444 -36.97 -3.78 31.08
N TYR A 445 -36.86 -3.35 29.86
CA TYR A 445 -37.20 -1.98 29.48
C TYR A 445 -38.69 -1.67 29.69
N LYS A 446 -39.56 -2.60 29.32
CA LYS A 446 -41.01 -2.44 29.58
C LYS A 446 -41.32 -2.38 31.07
N ALA A 447 -40.76 -3.30 31.87
CA ALA A 447 -40.96 -3.31 33.32
C ALA A 447 -40.40 -2.04 34.00
N ALA A 448 -39.22 -1.55 33.56
CA ALA A 448 -38.66 -0.31 34.07
C ALA A 448 -39.50 0.92 33.69
N ALA A 449 -40.04 0.96 32.47
CA ALA A 449 -40.96 2.01 32.03
C ALA A 449 -42.28 2.01 32.80
N GLU A 450 -42.86 0.82 33.06
CA GLU A 450 -44.07 0.66 33.87
C GLU A 450 -43.80 1.08 35.34
N GLN A 451 -42.67 0.73 35.90
CA GLN A 451 -42.25 1.16 37.24
C GLN A 451 -42.06 2.67 37.35
N ALA A 452 -41.41 3.30 36.38
CA ALA A 452 -41.24 4.75 36.34
C ALA A 452 -42.59 5.47 36.19
N GLN A 453 -43.55 4.93 35.41
CA GLN A 453 -44.89 5.47 35.30
C GLN A 453 -45.70 5.28 36.61
N ALA A 454 -45.53 4.14 37.29
CA ALA A 454 -46.19 3.88 38.58
C ALA A 454 -45.62 4.80 39.69
N GLU A 455 -44.33 5.05 39.70
CA GLU A 455 -43.68 6.01 40.65
C GLU A 455 -44.12 7.45 40.37
N GLN A 456 -44.24 7.87 39.11
CA GLN A 456 -44.81 9.17 38.75
C GLN A 456 -46.28 9.29 39.11
N ALA A 457 -47.08 8.24 38.94
CA ALA A 457 -48.49 8.23 39.34
C ALA A 457 -48.65 8.23 40.87
N ALA A 458 -47.75 7.56 41.62
CA ALA A 458 -47.74 7.56 43.08
C ALA A 458 -47.27 8.93 43.65
N ALA A 459 -46.30 9.59 43.01
CA ALA A 459 -45.85 10.94 43.36
C ALA A 459 -46.93 12.00 43.07
N GLY A 460 -47.71 11.84 41.96
CA GLY A 460 -48.85 12.68 41.63
C GLY A 460 -50.06 12.51 42.54
N ALA A 461 -50.21 11.37 43.21
CA ALA A 461 -51.28 11.10 44.18
C ALA A 461 -50.99 11.66 45.59
N GLN A 462 -49.72 11.96 45.92
CA GLN A 462 -49.37 12.64 47.18
C GLN A 462 -49.47 14.17 47.16
N ASP A 463 -49.53 14.80 45.96
CA ASP A 463 -49.59 16.25 45.81
C ASP A 463 -51.03 16.80 45.65
N ALA A 464 -52.02 15.93 45.71
CA ALA A 464 -53.45 16.33 45.65
C ALA A 464 -54.06 16.78 47.01
N GLY A 465 -53.23 17.04 48.04
CA GLY A 465 -53.61 17.35 49.43
C GLY A 465 -53.24 18.76 49.97
N ALA A 466 -52.75 19.70 49.13
CA ALA A 466 -52.48 21.05 49.65
C ALA A 466 -52.99 22.13 48.68
N GLN A 467 -54.05 22.79 49.12
CA GLN A 467 -54.71 23.91 48.46
C GLN A 467 -53.87 25.22 48.42
N ASN A 468 -53.88 25.82 47.26
CA ASN A 468 -54.10 27.23 46.98
C ASN A 468 -53.09 28.30 47.46
N ASN A 469 -52.34 28.93 46.56
CA ASN A 469 -52.50 30.37 46.21
C ASN A 469 -51.40 30.87 45.26
N GLY A 470 -51.86 31.48 44.18
CA GLY A 470 -51.26 32.73 43.69
C GLY A 470 -50.06 32.63 42.75
N GLY A 471 -50.37 32.84 41.48
CA GLY A 471 -49.71 33.84 40.69
C GLY A 471 -48.37 33.53 40.00
N ASP A 472 -48.48 33.57 38.74
CA ASP A 472 -47.67 34.22 37.74
C ASP A 472 -46.84 33.40 36.73
N ASP A 473 -47.15 33.70 35.53
CA ASP A 473 -46.60 33.27 34.24
C ASP A 473 -45.08 33.20 34.17
N ASN A 474 -44.55 32.10 33.57
CA ASN A 474 -43.55 32.19 32.51
C ASN A 474 -43.38 30.83 31.82
N VAL A 475 -44.03 30.71 30.68
CA VAL A 475 -43.75 29.65 29.71
C VAL A 475 -42.55 30.10 28.91
N VAL A 476 -41.47 29.30 28.90
CA VAL A 476 -40.38 29.46 27.94
C VAL A 476 -40.42 28.25 27.00
N ASP A 477 -40.91 28.53 25.78
CA ASP A 477 -40.78 27.62 24.64
C ASP A 477 -39.31 27.45 24.28
N ALA A 478 -38.86 26.24 24.20
CA ALA A 478 -37.56 25.88 23.64
C ALA A 478 -37.75 25.40 22.20
N ASP A 479 -37.41 26.26 21.27
CA ASP A 479 -37.33 25.96 19.84
C ASP A 479 -36.12 25.06 19.57
N TYR A 480 -36.37 23.90 18.98
CA TYR A 480 -35.34 23.04 18.38
C TYR A 480 -35.24 23.40 16.89
N THR A 481 -34.11 23.94 16.49
CA THR A 481 -33.73 24.04 15.08
C THR A 481 -32.82 22.86 14.70
N GLU A 482 -33.28 22.02 13.77
CA GLU A 482 -32.44 21.13 13.00
C GLU A 482 -31.53 21.96 12.08
N SER A 483 -30.23 21.66 12.10
CA SER A 483 -29.27 22.12 11.09
C SER A 483 -28.87 20.95 10.17
N GLU A 484 -29.05 21.19 8.89
CA GLU A 484 -28.59 20.38 7.77
C GLU A 484 -27.06 20.12 7.77
#